data_6f959d24ab82617a7e87e2e6d33cae4f
#
_entry.id   6f959d24ab82617a7e87e2e6d33cae4f
#
_cell.length_a   1.000
_cell.length_b   1.000
_cell.length_c   1.000
_cell.angle_alpha   90.00
_cell.angle_beta   90.00
_cell.angle_gamma   90.00
#
_symmetry.space_group_name_H-M   'P 1'
#
loop_
_entity.id
_entity.type
_entity.pdbx_description
1 polymer ?
#
loop_
_entity_poly.entity_id
_entity_poly.type
_entity_poly.pdbx_seq_one_letter_code
_entity_poly.pdbx_strand_id
1 'polypeptide(L)'
;FGQSRGSMIVASVLHKMKTSFFLLVQNEDGDLFKVSVDHEDEQVEALRIRYFDTVPVAATLCILRSGFLLVASETGAQQLYAFQKLGDDDDERFPEYISTDYGSSDAGPSPLPSLPTFCPRPLDNLALAYELDALDPLLDAKVSNPLHSDVPQIYAACGRGARSSFKRLRHGLELSEVVSSDLPGVPEDVWSTK
;
A
#
# COMPACT_ATOMS: atom_id res chain seq x y z
N PHE A 1 34.06 2.48 0.70
CA PHE A 1 33.62 2.57 2.12
C PHE A 1 32.10 2.68 2.11
N GLY A 2 31.41 1.53 1.98
CA GLY A 2 29.97 1.45 2.13
C GLY A 2 29.64 1.36 3.63
N GLN A 3 29.32 2.48 4.27
CA GLN A 3 28.60 2.43 5.52
C GLN A 3 27.21 1.83 5.20
N SER A 4 26.86 0.73 5.85
CA SER A 4 25.49 0.23 5.82
C SER A 4 24.59 1.30 6.43
N ARG A 5 23.89 2.04 5.59
CA ARG A 5 22.92 3.03 6.03
C ARG A 5 21.73 2.27 6.58
N GLY A 6 21.45 2.46 7.87
CA GLY A 6 20.21 1.94 8.46
C GLY A 6 19.01 2.49 7.69
N SER A 7 18.02 1.64 7.43
CA SER A 7 16.76 2.05 6.81
C SER A 7 15.81 2.58 7.88
N MET A 8 15.13 3.68 7.58
CA MET A 8 14.19 4.31 8.51
C MET A 8 12.81 3.66 8.39
N ILE A 9 12.22 3.31 9.53
CA ILE A 9 10.84 2.85 9.58
C ILE A 9 9.92 4.06 9.50
N VAL A 10 9.00 4.06 8.52
CA VAL A 10 8.07 5.17 8.26
C VAL A 10 6.64 4.84 8.69
N ALA A 11 6.24 3.57 8.64
CA ALA A 11 4.90 3.14 9.03
C ALA A 11 4.94 1.75 9.66
N SER A 12 3.96 1.45 10.51
CA SER A 12 3.79 0.13 11.10
C SER A 12 2.34 -0.15 11.42
N VAL A 13 1.98 -1.43 11.44
CA VAL A 13 0.66 -1.90 11.87
C VAL A 13 0.77 -3.24 12.59
N LEU A 14 0.05 -3.37 13.71
CA LEU A 14 -0.07 -4.61 14.48
C LEU A 14 -1.33 -5.36 14.07
N HIS A 15 -1.22 -6.65 13.80
CA HIS A 15 -2.35 -7.54 13.60
C HIS A 15 -2.41 -8.60 14.68
N LYS A 16 -3.53 -8.66 15.40
CA LYS A 16 -3.82 -9.68 16.42
C LYS A 16 -4.71 -10.75 15.85
N MET A 17 -4.25 -11.98 15.93
CA MET A 17 -5.03 -13.19 15.69
C MET A 17 -5.46 -13.83 17.01
N LYS A 18 -6.18 -14.96 16.98
CA LYS A 18 -6.67 -15.61 18.21
C LYS A 18 -5.54 -16.09 19.12
N THR A 19 -4.49 -16.64 18.53
CA THR A 19 -3.37 -17.30 19.25
C THR A 19 -2.01 -16.66 19.01
N SER A 20 -1.93 -15.70 18.11
CA SER A 20 -0.67 -15.08 17.71
C SER A 20 -0.88 -13.64 17.28
N PHE A 21 0.20 -12.92 17.08
CA PHE A 21 0.18 -11.59 16.49
C PHE A 21 1.44 -11.38 15.64
N PHE A 22 1.37 -10.45 14.73
CA PHE A 22 2.55 -9.98 13.99
C PHE A 22 2.46 -8.48 13.74
N LEU A 23 3.59 -7.87 13.48
CA LEU A 23 3.66 -6.50 13.01
C LEU A 23 4.10 -6.50 11.53
N LEU A 24 3.52 -5.61 10.75
CA LEU A 24 4.12 -5.17 9.51
C LEU A 24 4.76 -3.81 9.74
N VAL A 25 6.02 -3.69 9.39
CA VAL A 25 6.78 -2.44 9.42
C VAL A 25 7.21 -2.08 8.01
N GLN A 26 7.11 -0.80 7.65
CA GLN A 26 7.50 -0.31 6.34
C GLN A 26 8.71 0.61 6.48
N ASN A 27 9.69 0.42 5.60
CA ASN A 27 10.82 1.31 5.51
C ASN A 27 10.58 2.47 4.52
N GLU A 28 11.53 3.40 4.45
CA GLU A 28 11.50 4.58 3.58
C GLU A 28 11.49 4.25 2.06
N ASP A 29 11.88 3.04 1.69
CA ASP A 29 11.88 2.56 0.31
C ASP A 29 10.56 1.89 -0.10
N GLY A 30 9.65 1.68 0.85
CA GLY A 30 8.35 1.03 0.65
C GLY A 30 8.36 -0.47 0.92
N ASP A 31 9.48 -1.04 1.32
CA ASP A 31 9.57 -2.46 1.67
C ASP A 31 8.83 -2.72 2.99
N LEU A 32 7.95 -3.70 2.98
CA LEU A 32 7.26 -4.23 4.15
C LEU A 32 8.06 -5.40 4.71
N PHE A 33 8.21 -5.40 6.02
CA PHE A 33 8.78 -6.51 6.77
C PHE A 33 7.76 -7.03 7.78
N LYS A 34 7.60 -8.34 7.82
CA LYS A 34 6.85 -9.01 8.87
C LYS A 34 7.77 -9.25 10.05
N VAL A 35 7.35 -8.77 11.22
CA VAL A 35 8.01 -9.01 12.50
C VAL A 35 7.12 -9.93 13.31
N SER A 36 7.64 -11.11 13.65
CA SER A 36 7.02 -12.08 14.53
C SER A 36 7.81 -12.15 15.84
N VAL A 37 7.12 -12.50 16.92
CA VAL A 37 7.70 -12.59 18.26
C VAL A 37 7.55 -14.02 18.74
N ASP A 38 8.67 -14.68 19.02
CA ASP A 38 8.68 -15.95 19.72
C ASP A 38 8.65 -15.64 21.22
N HIS A 39 7.68 -16.19 21.90
CA HIS A 39 7.53 -16.00 23.34
C HIS A 39 7.06 -17.27 24.01
N GLU A 40 7.54 -17.49 25.22
CA GLU A 40 7.03 -18.50 26.13
C GLU A 40 6.41 -17.78 27.31
N ASP A 41 5.09 -17.97 27.51
CA ASP A 41 4.28 -17.21 28.45
C ASP A 41 4.44 -15.69 28.30
N GLU A 42 5.03 -15.00 29.28
CA GLU A 42 5.26 -13.55 29.29
C GLU A 42 6.71 -13.16 28.88
N GLN A 43 7.56 -14.12 28.55
CA GLN A 43 8.96 -13.86 28.19
C GLN A 43 9.13 -13.93 26.67
N VAL A 44 9.72 -12.88 26.11
CA VAL A 44 10.11 -12.84 24.69
C VAL A 44 11.45 -13.56 24.53
N GLU A 45 11.49 -14.60 23.72
CA GLU A 45 12.70 -15.37 23.42
C GLU A 45 13.43 -14.79 22.21
N ALA A 46 12.72 -14.51 21.13
CA ALA A 46 13.30 -13.98 19.90
C ALA A 46 12.33 -13.09 19.12
N LEU A 47 12.91 -12.19 18.34
CA LEU A 47 12.22 -11.47 17.27
C LEU A 47 12.69 -12.01 15.93
N ARG A 48 11.74 -12.34 15.06
CA ARG A 48 12.00 -12.77 13.69
C ARG A 48 11.53 -11.69 12.74
N ILE A 49 12.39 -11.32 11.80
CA ILE A 49 12.11 -10.31 10.80
C ILE A 49 12.31 -10.93 9.42
N ARG A 50 11.28 -10.85 8.59
CA ARG A 50 11.32 -11.35 7.21
C ARG A 50 10.76 -10.28 6.27
N TYR A 51 11.36 -10.13 5.08
CA TYR A 51 10.78 -9.32 4.01
C TYR A 51 9.39 -9.89 3.65
N PHE A 52 8.44 -9.01 3.46
CA PHE A 52 7.06 -9.39 3.16
C PHE A 52 6.68 -9.03 1.72
N ASP A 53 6.65 -7.76 1.39
CA ASP A 53 6.37 -7.23 0.05
C ASP A 53 6.83 -5.78 -0.06
N THR A 54 6.77 -5.19 -1.26
CA THR A 54 7.03 -3.75 -1.48
C THR A 54 5.76 -3.08 -1.98
N VAL A 55 5.30 -2.07 -1.25
CA VAL A 55 4.13 -1.24 -1.58
C VAL A 55 4.51 0.24 -1.52
N PRO A 56 3.71 1.16 -2.08
CA PRO A 56 4.01 2.58 -1.97
C PRO A 56 4.20 3.02 -0.52
N VAL A 57 5.13 3.97 -0.31
CA VAL A 57 5.40 4.51 1.02
C VAL A 57 4.14 5.12 1.60
N ALA A 58 3.77 4.67 2.80
CA ALA A 58 2.53 5.02 3.46
C ALA A 58 2.75 6.02 4.58
N ALA A 59 1.84 6.98 4.71
CA ALA A 59 1.67 7.76 5.92
C ALA A 59 1.09 6.90 7.05
N THR A 60 0.25 5.91 6.70
CA THR A 60 -0.28 4.94 7.65
C THR A 60 -0.67 3.63 6.97
N LEU A 61 -0.59 2.55 7.73
CA LEU A 61 -1.02 1.21 7.35
C LEU A 61 -2.19 0.78 8.24
N CYS A 62 -3.16 0.07 7.66
CA CYS A 62 -4.28 -0.47 8.42
C CYS A 62 -4.65 -1.87 7.91
N ILE A 63 -4.66 -2.86 8.81
CA ILE A 63 -5.11 -4.21 8.48
C ILE A 63 -6.59 -4.34 8.87
N LEU A 64 -7.42 -4.63 7.88
CA LEU A 64 -8.85 -4.83 8.05
C LEU A 64 -9.14 -6.28 8.44
N ARG A 65 -10.18 -6.49 9.24
CA ARG A 65 -10.60 -7.83 9.70
C ARG A 65 -11.01 -8.77 8.55
N SER A 66 -11.35 -8.21 7.41
CA SER A 66 -11.71 -8.94 6.19
C SER A 66 -10.51 -9.48 5.40
N GLY A 67 -9.29 -9.37 5.91
CA GLY A 67 -8.09 -9.87 5.24
C GLY A 67 -7.52 -8.91 4.19
N PHE A 68 -7.66 -7.61 4.41
CA PHE A 68 -7.10 -6.58 3.54
C PHE A 68 -6.11 -5.69 4.29
N LEU A 69 -5.11 -5.22 3.58
CA LEU A 69 -4.19 -4.17 4.00
C LEU A 69 -4.53 -2.89 3.24
N LEU A 70 -4.90 -1.84 3.97
CA LEU A 70 -5.01 -0.49 3.43
C LEU A 70 -3.68 0.22 3.58
N VAL A 71 -3.15 0.70 2.47
CA VAL A 71 -1.96 1.53 2.36
C VAL A 71 -2.40 2.94 2.06
N ALA A 72 -2.38 3.81 3.07
CA ALA A 72 -2.69 5.23 2.91
C ALA A 72 -1.40 5.95 2.49
N SER A 73 -1.21 6.08 1.17
CA SER A 73 -0.01 6.70 0.61
C SER A 73 0.00 8.21 0.84
N GLU A 74 1.17 8.74 1.20
CA GLU A 74 1.39 10.18 1.34
C GLU A 74 1.46 10.91 -0.02
N THR A 75 1.92 10.21 -1.05
CA THR A 75 2.28 10.84 -2.33
C THR A 75 1.59 10.20 -3.54
N GLY A 76 0.42 9.63 -3.37
CA GLY A 76 -0.27 8.98 -4.48
C GLY A 76 -1.63 8.40 -4.11
N ALA A 77 -2.13 7.53 -4.98
CA ALA A 77 -3.40 6.84 -4.77
C ALA A 77 -3.38 5.98 -3.50
N GLN A 78 -4.53 5.91 -2.84
CA GLN A 78 -4.72 5.01 -1.70
C GLN A 78 -4.94 3.60 -2.24
N GLN A 79 -4.27 2.61 -1.66
CA GLN A 79 -4.29 1.26 -2.20
C GLN A 79 -4.78 0.25 -1.17
N LEU A 80 -5.64 -0.64 -1.62
CA LEU A 80 -6.17 -1.75 -0.83
C LEU A 80 -5.64 -3.06 -1.42
N TYR A 81 -4.89 -3.80 -0.61
CA TYR A 81 -4.33 -5.09 -0.97
C TYR A 81 -5.04 -6.22 -0.24
N ALA A 82 -5.30 -7.31 -0.93
CA ALA A 82 -5.76 -8.55 -0.31
C ALA A 82 -4.55 -9.41 0.09
N PHE A 83 -4.54 -9.93 1.32
CA PHE A 83 -3.55 -10.93 1.73
C PHE A 83 -3.80 -12.24 0.98
N GLN A 84 -2.82 -12.72 0.25
CA GLN A 84 -2.82 -14.02 -0.39
C GLN A 84 -2.17 -15.06 0.51
N LYS A 85 -1.11 -14.64 1.20
CA LYS A 85 -0.32 -15.45 2.14
C LYS A 85 0.10 -14.60 3.33
N LEU A 86 0.50 -15.24 4.41
CA LEU A 86 1.03 -14.58 5.60
C LEU A 86 2.55 -14.55 5.66
N GLY A 87 3.23 -15.03 4.60
CA GLY A 87 4.70 -15.00 4.50
C GLY A 87 5.38 -15.93 5.51
N ASP A 88 4.73 -17.03 5.90
CA ASP A 88 5.26 -18.02 6.84
C ASP A 88 5.98 -19.17 6.11
N ASP A 89 5.90 -19.20 4.78
CA ASP A 89 6.56 -20.22 3.97
C ASP A 89 8.08 -20.02 4.02
N ASP A 90 8.84 -21.11 4.17
CA ASP A 90 10.30 -21.10 4.09
C ASP A 90 10.73 -20.90 2.64
N ASP A 91 10.88 -19.63 2.27
CA ASP A 91 11.34 -19.24 0.94
C ASP A 91 12.78 -18.72 1.04
N GLU A 92 13.74 -19.44 0.46
CA GLU A 92 15.15 -19.08 0.45
C GLU A 92 15.41 -17.69 -0.22
N ARG A 93 14.46 -17.20 -1.03
CA ARG A 93 14.55 -15.88 -1.66
C ARG A 93 14.44 -14.74 -0.64
N PHE A 94 13.82 -15.01 0.51
CA PHE A 94 13.55 -14.04 1.56
C PHE A 94 14.11 -14.53 2.90
N PRO A 95 15.41 -14.26 3.18
CA PRO A 95 16.04 -14.72 4.40
C PRO A 95 15.33 -14.16 5.64
N GLU A 96 15.21 -14.99 6.64
CA GLU A 96 14.73 -14.60 7.96
C GLU A 96 15.90 -14.14 8.80
N TYR A 97 15.71 -13.05 9.53
CA TYR A 97 16.67 -12.52 10.49
C TYR A 97 16.12 -12.73 11.89
N ILE A 98 16.92 -13.35 12.75
CA ILE A 98 16.54 -13.66 14.13
C ILE A 98 17.36 -12.78 15.08
N SER A 99 16.71 -12.16 16.06
CA SER A 99 17.38 -11.22 16.99
C SER A 99 18.48 -11.86 17.82
N THR A 100 18.40 -13.16 18.09
CA THR A 100 19.44 -13.92 18.81
C THR A 100 20.76 -13.98 18.05
N ASP A 101 20.77 -13.86 16.74
CA ASP A 101 21.96 -13.88 15.90
C ASP A 101 22.81 -12.60 16.04
N TYR A 102 22.22 -11.55 16.62
CA TYR A 102 22.86 -10.24 16.83
C TYR A 102 23.24 -9.97 18.30
N GLY A 103 23.01 -10.92 19.19
CA GLY A 103 22.98 -10.71 20.65
C GLY A 103 24.31 -10.82 21.41
N SER A 104 25.47 -10.89 20.76
CA SER A 104 26.77 -10.84 21.49
C SER A 104 27.68 -9.77 20.94
N SER A 105 27.91 -8.72 21.73
CA SER A 105 28.84 -7.63 21.47
C SER A 105 30.32 -8.04 21.34
N ASP A 106 30.63 -9.33 21.45
CA ASP A 106 32.00 -9.87 21.39
C ASP A 106 32.35 -10.52 20.04
N ALA A 107 31.38 -10.75 19.15
CA ALA A 107 31.65 -11.12 17.77
C ALA A 107 31.87 -9.84 16.97
N GLY A 108 33.07 -9.63 16.44
CA GLY A 108 33.39 -8.52 15.55
C GLY A 108 32.36 -8.41 14.41
N PRO A 109 32.33 -7.28 13.68
CA PRO A 109 31.25 -7.01 12.73
C PRO A 109 31.15 -8.15 11.72
N SER A 110 30.16 -9.01 11.91
CA SER A 110 29.75 -9.98 10.89
C SER A 110 29.45 -9.19 9.63
N PRO A 111 29.93 -9.57 8.45
CA PRO A 111 29.59 -8.87 7.24
C PRO A 111 28.07 -8.93 7.10
N LEU A 112 27.42 -7.79 7.35
CA LEU A 112 26.00 -7.63 7.06
C LEU A 112 25.79 -8.07 5.61
N PRO A 113 24.79 -8.92 5.34
CA PRO A 113 24.48 -9.30 3.98
C PRO A 113 24.34 -8.01 3.18
N SER A 114 24.94 -7.96 2.01
CA SER A 114 24.91 -6.78 1.15
C SER A 114 23.45 -6.35 1.00
N LEU A 115 23.15 -5.11 1.41
CA LEU A 115 21.82 -4.55 1.25
C LEU A 115 21.40 -4.72 -0.22
N PRO A 116 20.24 -5.32 -0.48
CA PRO A 116 19.79 -5.50 -1.84
C PRO A 116 19.68 -4.13 -2.51
N THR A 117 20.31 -3.95 -3.64
CA THR A 117 20.06 -2.83 -4.53
C THR A 117 18.56 -2.81 -4.85
N PHE A 118 17.96 -1.62 -4.91
CA PHE A 118 16.56 -1.47 -5.30
C PHE A 118 16.30 -2.26 -6.59
N CYS A 119 15.56 -3.32 -6.46
CA CYS A 119 15.10 -4.15 -7.56
C CYS A 119 13.58 -4.21 -7.45
N PRO A 120 12.83 -3.72 -8.44
CA PRO A 120 11.38 -3.88 -8.44
C PRO A 120 11.03 -5.35 -8.30
N ARG A 121 10.31 -5.70 -7.25
CA ARG A 121 9.88 -7.08 -6.99
C ARG A 121 8.39 -7.18 -7.25
N PRO A 122 7.92 -8.27 -7.90
CA PRO A 122 6.50 -8.56 -7.94
C PRO A 122 5.99 -8.82 -6.51
N LEU A 123 4.72 -8.51 -6.27
CA LEU A 123 4.05 -8.87 -5.02
C LEU A 123 3.98 -10.39 -4.88
N ASP A 124 4.27 -10.91 -3.69
CA ASP A 124 4.25 -12.35 -3.40
C ASP A 124 3.15 -12.71 -2.39
N ASN A 125 2.98 -11.91 -1.37
CA ASN A 125 2.03 -12.13 -0.28
C ASN A 125 0.75 -11.30 -0.41
N LEU A 126 0.82 -10.22 -1.16
CA LEU A 126 -0.26 -9.27 -1.37
C LEU A 126 -0.72 -9.26 -2.83
N ALA A 127 -2.00 -9.00 -3.04
CA ALA A 127 -2.55 -8.69 -4.35
C ALA A 127 -3.32 -7.37 -4.28
N LEU A 128 -3.06 -6.47 -5.20
CA LEU A 128 -3.79 -5.20 -5.31
C LEU A 128 -5.26 -5.50 -5.61
N ALA A 129 -6.14 -5.19 -4.68
CA ALA A 129 -7.58 -5.39 -4.80
C ALA A 129 -8.29 -4.16 -5.34
N TYR A 130 -7.88 -2.99 -4.91
CA TYR A 130 -8.50 -1.74 -5.31
C TYR A 130 -7.54 -0.56 -5.15
N GLU A 131 -7.67 0.43 -6.03
CA GLU A 131 -6.93 1.69 -5.97
C GLU A 131 -7.92 2.85 -5.97
N LEU A 132 -7.82 3.72 -4.96
CA LEU A 132 -8.56 4.97 -4.85
C LEU A 132 -7.68 6.10 -5.34
N ASP A 133 -8.07 6.69 -6.44
CA ASP A 133 -7.39 7.88 -6.96
C ASP A 133 -7.36 9.01 -5.92
N ALA A 134 -6.20 9.59 -5.71
CA ALA A 134 -6.00 10.77 -4.91
C ALA A 134 -5.55 11.95 -5.76
N LEU A 135 -5.83 13.17 -5.27
CA LEU A 135 -5.27 14.39 -5.85
C LEU A 135 -3.91 14.75 -5.24
N ASP A 136 -3.52 14.08 -4.18
CA ASP A 136 -2.30 14.35 -3.43
C ASP A 136 -1.05 13.77 -4.11
N PRO A 137 0.07 14.48 -3.99
CA PRO A 137 0.15 15.87 -3.63
C PRO A 137 -0.37 16.76 -4.76
N LEU A 138 -1.22 17.72 -4.43
CA LEU A 138 -1.69 18.72 -5.36
C LEU A 138 -0.63 19.81 -5.49
N LEU A 139 0.03 19.90 -6.63
CA LEU A 139 1.09 20.88 -6.89
C LEU A 139 0.55 22.22 -7.35
N ASP A 140 -0.45 22.20 -8.21
CA ASP A 140 -1.13 23.40 -8.72
C ASP A 140 -2.52 23.04 -9.25
N ALA A 141 -3.44 24.01 -9.21
CA ALA A 141 -4.78 23.86 -9.74
C ALA A 141 -5.26 25.17 -10.38
N LYS A 142 -5.88 25.05 -11.54
CA LYS A 142 -6.42 26.18 -12.29
C LYS A 142 -7.84 25.92 -12.75
N VAL A 143 -8.72 26.87 -12.49
CA VAL A 143 -10.07 26.88 -13.06
C VAL A 143 -9.99 27.50 -14.46
N SER A 144 -10.45 26.79 -15.46
CA SER A 144 -10.43 27.27 -16.86
C SER A 144 -11.56 26.63 -17.67
N ASN A 145 -11.93 27.30 -18.73
CA ASN A 145 -12.93 26.81 -19.70
C ASN A 145 -12.38 26.82 -21.14
N PRO A 146 -11.31 26.04 -21.42
CA PRO A 146 -10.69 26.03 -22.76
C PRO A 146 -11.60 25.44 -23.84
N LEU A 147 -12.58 24.63 -23.44
CA LEU A 147 -13.53 23.99 -24.37
C LEU A 147 -14.83 24.79 -24.56
N HIS A 148 -14.90 25.99 -23.95
CA HIS A 148 -16.10 26.85 -24.00
C HIS A 148 -17.40 26.11 -23.61
N SER A 149 -17.27 25.16 -22.66
CA SER A 149 -18.42 24.45 -22.09
C SER A 149 -19.21 25.36 -21.14
N ASP A 150 -20.45 24.98 -20.84
CA ASP A 150 -21.33 25.80 -19.98
C ASP A 150 -20.81 25.94 -18.55
N VAL A 151 -19.94 25.03 -18.12
CA VAL A 151 -19.39 25.01 -16.75
C VAL A 151 -17.85 25.00 -16.80
N PRO A 152 -17.19 25.91 -16.07
CA PRO A 152 -15.75 25.88 -15.91
C PRO A 152 -15.28 24.59 -15.24
N GLN A 153 -14.09 24.16 -15.60
CA GLN A 153 -13.48 22.91 -15.09
C GLN A 153 -12.21 23.23 -14.31
N ILE A 154 -11.87 22.37 -13.36
CA ILE A 154 -10.63 22.48 -12.61
C ILE A 154 -9.60 21.56 -13.26
N TYR A 155 -8.47 22.11 -13.59
CA TYR A 155 -7.30 21.39 -14.07
C TYR A 155 -6.26 21.36 -12.94
N ALA A 156 -5.85 20.15 -12.55
CA ALA A 156 -4.99 19.93 -11.42
C ALA A 156 -3.71 19.18 -11.83
N ALA A 157 -2.56 19.70 -11.43
CA ALA A 157 -1.28 19.00 -11.50
C ALA A 157 -1.09 18.22 -10.20
N CYS A 158 -1.12 16.90 -10.29
CA CYS A 158 -1.10 15.99 -9.15
C CYS A 158 0.10 15.05 -9.21
N GLY A 159 0.51 14.53 -8.04
CA GLY A 159 1.59 13.56 -7.94
C GLY A 159 2.98 14.18 -7.92
N ARG A 160 3.99 13.33 -7.88
CA ARG A 160 5.39 13.74 -7.82
C ARG A 160 6.28 12.79 -8.63
N GLY A 161 7.26 13.35 -9.33
CA GLY A 161 8.21 12.56 -10.13
C GLY A 161 7.53 11.70 -11.19
N ALA A 162 7.89 10.44 -11.26
CA ALA A 162 7.35 9.50 -12.25
C ALA A 162 5.84 9.19 -12.08
N ARG A 163 5.24 9.54 -10.93
CA ARG A 163 3.81 9.37 -10.64
C ARG A 163 3.01 10.65 -10.83
N SER A 164 3.60 11.67 -11.46
CA SER A 164 2.89 12.91 -11.78
C SER A 164 1.78 12.64 -12.78
N SER A 165 0.64 13.28 -12.55
CA SER A 165 -0.55 13.17 -13.40
C SER A 165 -1.23 14.53 -13.57
N PHE A 166 -1.90 14.70 -14.69
CA PHE A 166 -2.73 15.87 -14.96
C PHE A 166 -4.19 15.44 -14.91
N LYS A 167 -4.93 15.95 -13.92
CA LYS A 167 -6.34 15.57 -13.69
C LYS A 167 -7.26 16.71 -14.05
N ARG A 168 -8.36 16.38 -14.71
CA ARG A 168 -9.44 17.30 -15.05
C ARG A 168 -10.68 16.95 -14.22
N LEU A 169 -11.09 17.86 -13.35
CA LEU A 169 -12.28 17.70 -12.52
C LEU A 169 -13.45 18.44 -13.17
N ARG A 170 -14.55 17.73 -13.31
CA ARG A 170 -15.82 18.26 -13.80
C ARG A 170 -16.85 18.22 -12.67
N HIS A 171 -17.74 19.19 -12.67
CA HIS A 171 -18.88 19.17 -11.76
C HIS A 171 -19.93 18.15 -12.25
N GLY A 172 -20.48 17.37 -11.32
CA GLY A 172 -21.52 16.39 -11.56
C GLY A 172 -21.02 14.96 -11.74
N LEU A 173 -21.94 14.04 -11.97
CA LEU A 173 -21.66 12.65 -12.27
C LEU A 173 -21.58 12.46 -13.78
N GLU A 174 -20.66 11.59 -14.22
CA GLU A 174 -20.61 11.18 -15.62
C GLU A 174 -21.76 10.18 -15.86
N LEU A 175 -22.71 10.58 -16.70
CA LEU A 175 -23.78 9.70 -17.16
C LEU A 175 -23.37 9.20 -18.54
N SER A 176 -23.23 7.88 -18.68
CA SER A 176 -23.08 7.22 -19.97
C SER A 176 -24.38 6.51 -20.30
N GLU A 177 -24.93 6.82 -21.50
CA GLU A 177 -26.06 6.08 -22.04
C GLU A 177 -25.57 4.71 -22.50
N VAL A 178 -26.06 3.66 -21.89
CA VAL A 178 -25.69 2.29 -22.23
C VAL A 178 -26.59 1.76 -23.36
N VAL A 179 -27.85 2.03 -23.25
CA VAL A 179 -28.86 1.63 -24.25
C VAL A 179 -30.02 2.64 -24.22
N SER A 180 -30.45 3.07 -25.39
CA SER A 180 -31.70 3.78 -25.59
C SER A 180 -32.61 2.94 -26.46
N SER A 181 -33.86 2.71 -26.05
CA SER A 181 -34.87 2.03 -26.84
C SER A 181 -36.23 2.70 -26.64
N ASP A 182 -37.00 2.80 -27.74
CA ASP A 182 -38.33 3.33 -27.67
C ASP A 182 -39.27 2.37 -26.96
N LEU A 183 -40.01 2.89 -25.99
CA LEU A 183 -41.06 2.13 -25.31
C LEU A 183 -42.41 2.37 -25.98
N PRO A 184 -43.22 1.32 -26.18
CA PRO A 184 -44.58 1.49 -26.68
C PRO A 184 -45.46 2.15 -25.61
N GLY A 185 -45.87 3.39 -25.82
CA GLY A 185 -46.72 4.15 -24.93
C GLY A 185 -46.00 5.22 -24.12
N VAL A 186 -46.67 5.79 -23.13
CA VAL A 186 -46.15 6.82 -22.24
C VAL A 186 -45.76 6.14 -20.92
N PRO A 187 -44.48 6.06 -20.58
CA PRO A 187 -44.06 5.48 -19.29
C PRO A 187 -44.48 6.39 -18.13
N GLU A 188 -45.16 5.84 -17.13
CA GLU A 188 -45.59 6.57 -15.94
C GLU A 188 -44.73 6.31 -14.72
N ASP A 189 -44.07 5.14 -14.64
CA ASP A 189 -43.24 4.79 -13.48
C ASP A 189 -42.21 3.68 -13.80
N VAL A 190 -41.19 3.52 -12.92
CA VAL A 190 -40.13 2.52 -13.03
C VAL A 190 -39.94 1.79 -11.71
N TRP A 191 -40.00 0.47 -11.74
CA TRP A 191 -39.74 -0.39 -10.60
C TRP A 191 -38.53 -1.31 -10.84
N SER A 192 -37.74 -1.52 -9.81
CA SER A 192 -36.71 -2.58 -9.83
C SER A 192 -37.32 -3.92 -9.44
N THR A 193 -37.19 -4.92 -10.28
CA THR A 193 -37.54 -6.30 -9.97
C THR A 193 -36.30 -7.02 -9.42
N LYS A 194 -36.51 -7.87 -8.37
CA LYS A 194 -35.46 -8.75 -7.84
C LYS A 194 -35.32 -9.99 -8.71
#